data_5dd71e16e92829293104a9bafde47c6d
#
_entry.id   5dd71e16e92829293104a9bafde47c6d
#
_cell.length_a   1.000
_cell.length_b   1.000
_cell.length_c   1.000
_cell.angle_alpha   90.00
_cell.angle_beta   90.00
_cell.angle_gamma   90.00
#
_symmetry.space_group_name_H-M   'P 1'
#
loop_
_entity.id
_entity.type
_entity.pdbx_description
1 polymer ?
#
loop_
_entity_poly.entity_id
_entity_poly.type
_entity_poly.pdbx_seq_one_letter_code
_entity_poly.pdbx_strand_id
1 'polypeptide(L)'
;IFGSGLVAKASTIMSICILVCCAIIFFLGIRAKMENIVSLPQVQPATGGMVSPMLKVLSYAGFQVLCAPALISCAGPLKNHKNATKCITIGFIMNAFALGASCLMLSSWYGDYTAAGKTDLPTLYICEQLGYKFLSYCYSISLFMCFISTGVTSIFGLVPRFENTKIFSKFKSEQK
;
A
#
# COMPACT_ATOMS: atom_id res chain seq x y z
N ILE A 1 13.02 21.64 -4.19
CA ILE A 1 14.36 21.62 -3.62
C ILE A 1 15.02 20.27 -3.86
N PHE A 2 14.36 19.16 -3.67
CA PHE A 2 14.86 17.84 -4.06
C PHE A 2 14.19 17.43 -5.37
N GLY A 3 14.98 17.27 -6.47
CA GLY A 3 14.41 16.97 -7.79
C GLY A 3 13.66 15.63 -7.82
N SER A 4 12.72 15.51 -8.76
CA SER A 4 11.90 14.29 -8.98
C SER A 4 12.73 13.00 -9.03
N GLY A 5 13.98 13.06 -9.50
CA GLY A 5 14.88 11.93 -9.58
C GLY A 5 15.33 11.39 -8.22
N LEU A 6 15.55 12.25 -7.19
CA LEU A 6 15.91 11.80 -5.86
C LEU A 6 14.73 11.15 -5.16
N VAL A 7 13.55 11.75 -5.27
CA VAL A 7 12.30 11.19 -4.71
C VAL A 7 12.02 9.81 -5.33
N ALA A 8 12.14 9.67 -6.65
CA ALA A 8 11.93 8.40 -7.33
C ALA A 8 12.93 7.32 -6.87
N LYS A 9 14.22 7.65 -6.75
CA LYS A 9 15.24 6.69 -6.27
C LYS A 9 15.00 6.27 -4.83
N ALA A 10 14.74 7.22 -3.93
CA ALA A 10 14.44 6.93 -2.53
C ALA A 10 13.18 6.06 -2.38
N SER A 11 12.10 6.41 -3.06
CA SER A 11 10.88 5.61 -3.08
C SER A 11 11.11 4.20 -3.62
N THR A 12 11.94 4.02 -4.64
CA THR A 12 12.25 2.70 -5.19
C THR A 12 12.95 1.82 -4.17
N ILE A 13 13.97 2.34 -3.48
CA ILE A 13 14.71 1.58 -2.46
C ILE A 13 13.77 1.20 -1.31
N MET A 14 12.99 2.17 -0.80
CA MET A 14 12.02 1.91 0.26
C MET A 14 10.99 0.86 -0.14
N SER A 15 10.47 0.95 -1.36
CA SER A 15 9.47 0.00 -1.88
C SER A 15 10.01 -1.42 -1.98
N ILE A 16 11.27 -1.60 -2.39
CA ILE A 16 11.90 -2.92 -2.45
C ILE A 16 12.03 -3.51 -1.04
N CYS A 17 12.49 -2.73 -0.07
CA CYS A 17 12.62 -3.18 1.32
C CYS A 17 11.26 -3.58 1.91
N ILE A 18 10.23 -2.75 1.70
CA ILE A 18 8.86 -3.01 2.17
C ILE A 18 8.32 -4.29 1.52
N LEU A 19 8.51 -4.44 0.20
CA LEU A 19 7.99 -5.58 -0.55
C LEU A 19 8.62 -6.90 -0.08
N VAL A 20 9.92 -6.92 0.16
CA VAL A 20 10.63 -8.11 0.69
C VAL A 20 10.12 -8.44 2.10
N CYS A 21 10.01 -7.44 2.97
CA CYS A 21 9.51 -7.63 4.32
C CYS A 21 8.07 -8.16 4.33
N CYS A 22 7.18 -7.55 3.55
CA CYS A 22 5.78 -7.99 3.42
C CYS A 22 5.68 -9.40 2.83
N ALA A 23 6.48 -9.74 1.82
CA ALA A 23 6.47 -11.08 1.24
C ALA A 23 6.82 -12.16 2.27
N ILE A 24 7.82 -11.91 3.13
CA ILE A 24 8.19 -12.82 4.21
C ILE A 24 7.05 -12.95 5.22
N ILE A 25 6.45 -11.84 5.64
CA ILE A 25 5.33 -11.83 6.60
C ILE A 25 4.14 -12.60 6.05
N PHE A 26 3.76 -12.33 4.80
CA PHE A 26 2.61 -13.01 4.17
C PHE A 26 2.85 -14.51 4.04
N PHE A 27 4.05 -14.89 3.60
CA PHE A 27 4.41 -16.31 3.48
C PHE A 27 4.35 -17.03 4.82
N LEU A 28 4.96 -16.49 5.86
CA LEU A 28 4.98 -17.07 7.20
C LEU A 28 3.58 -17.06 7.84
N GLY A 29 2.84 -15.96 7.70
CA GLY A 29 1.50 -15.82 8.24
C GLY A 29 0.50 -16.78 7.61
N ILE A 30 0.52 -16.95 6.29
CA ILE A 30 -0.31 -17.92 5.56
C ILE A 30 0.05 -19.34 5.98
N ARG A 31 1.35 -19.66 6.01
CA ARG A 31 1.81 -21.02 6.36
C ARG A 31 1.42 -21.43 7.79
N ALA A 32 1.44 -20.47 8.73
CA ALA A 32 1.12 -20.74 10.13
C ALA A 32 -0.34 -21.14 10.37
N LYS A 33 -1.27 -20.69 9.52
CA LYS A 33 -2.72 -20.94 9.64
C LYS A 33 -3.33 -21.47 8.33
N MET A 34 -2.59 -22.32 7.62
CA MET A 34 -3.02 -22.83 6.33
C MET A 34 -4.31 -23.67 6.42
N GLU A 35 -4.53 -24.34 7.55
CA GLU A 35 -5.75 -25.11 7.82
C GLU A 35 -7.00 -24.22 7.82
N ASN A 36 -6.90 -23.02 8.36
CA ASN A 36 -8.01 -22.07 8.40
C ASN A 36 -8.39 -21.58 7.00
N ILE A 37 -7.45 -21.54 6.04
CA ILE A 37 -7.72 -21.15 4.65
C ILE A 37 -8.63 -22.16 3.96
N VAL A 38 -8.43 -23.44 4.23
CA VAL A 38 -9.25 -24.53 3.67
C VAL A 38 -10.68 -24.48 4.20
N SER A 39 -10.88 -23.98 5.42
CA SER A 39 -12.20 -23.81 6.06
C SER A 39 -12.89 -22.48 5.74
N LEU A 40 -12.23 -21.52 5.06
CA LEU A 40 -12.82 -20.22 4.68
C LEU A 40 -14.18 -20.29 3.96
N PRO A 41 -14.46 -21.27 3.09
CA PRO A 41 -15.77 -21.39 2.45
C PRO A 41 -16.95 -21.59 3.43
N GLN A 42 -16.69 -21.98 4.67
CA GLN A 42 -17.71 -22.19 5.71
C GLN A 42 -17.98 -20.92 6.53
N VAL A 43 -17.19 -19.86 6.37
CA VAL A 43 -17.44 -18.58 7.04
C VAL A 43 -18.68 -17.95 6.43
N GLN A 44 -19.71 -17.76 7.26
CA GLN A 44 -20.97 -17.15 6.81
C GLN A 44 -20.74 -15.81 6.15
N PRO A 45 -21.38 -15.53 5.01
CA PRO A 45 -21.32 -14.21 4.38
C PRO A 45 -21.82 -13.16 5.37
N ALA A 46 -21.13 -12.01 5.38
CA ALA A 46 -21.49 -10.90 6.26
C ALA A 46 -23.00 -10.56 6.13
N THR A 47 -23.70 -10.53 7.23
CA THR A 47 -25.15 -10.30 7.36
C THR A 47 -25.61 -8.93 6.83
N GLY A 48 -24.72 -8.10 6.31
CA GLY A 48 -25.02 -6.72 5.86
C GLY A 48 -25.23 -6.53 4.36
N GLY A 49 -25.37 -7.60 3.57
CA GLY A 49 -25.53 -7.50 2.12
C GLY A 49 -24.24 -7.08 1.40
N MET A 50 -24.27 -7.13 0.06
CA MET A 50 -23.10 -6.89 -0.81
C MET A 50 -22.73 -5.40 -0.97
N VAL A 51 -23.63 -4.49 -0.64
CA VAL A 51 -23.46 -3.04 -0.84
C VAL A 51 -22.38 -2.45 0.05
N SER A 52 -22.34 -2.83 1.33
CA SER A 52 -21.32 -2.30 2.27
C SER A 52 -19.88 -2.71 1.91
N PRO A 53 -19.57 -3.97 1.58
CA PRO A 53 -18.24 -4.34 1.06
C PRO A 53 -17.89 -3.63 -0.24
N MET A 54 -18.83 -3.48 -1.19
CA MET A 54 -18.59 -2.77 -2.45
C MET A 54 -18.23 -1.31 -2.23
N LEU A 55 -18.91 -0.61 -1.34
CA LEU A 55 -18.58 0.78 -0.99
C LEU A 55 -17.18 0.90 -0.39
N LYS A 56 -16.76 -0.04 0.45
CA LYS A 56 -15.39 -0.07 1.01
C LYS A 56 -14.33 -0.30 -0.07
N VAL A 57 -14.59 -1.21 -1.01
CA VAL A 57 -13.69 -1.45 -2.15
C VAL A 57 -13.61 -0.21 -3.04
N LEU A 58 -14.72 0.46 -3.32
CA LEU A 58 -14.76 1.68 -4.11
C LEU A 58 -14.01 2.83 -3.41
N SER A 59 -14.16 2.96 -2.10
CA SER A 59 -13.43 3.92 -1.27
C SER A 59 -11.91 3.67 -1.32
N TYR A 60 -11.49 2.41 -1.23
CA TYR A 60 -10.09 2.01 -1.37
C TYR A 60 -9.56 2.31 -2.77
N ALA A 61 -10.31 2.00 -3.82
CA ALA A 61 -9.93 2.31 -5.19
C ALA A 61 -9.79 3.82 -5.40
N GLY A 62 -10.69 4.63 -4.84
CA GLY A 62 -10.60 6.10 -4.85
C GLY A 62 -9.31 6.61 -4.20
N PHE A 63 -8.91 6.03 -3.06
CA PHE A 63 -7.65 6.36 -2.42
C PHE A 63 -6.44 6.03 -3.31
N GLN A 64 -6.45 4.90 -4.00
CA GLN A 64 -5.37 4.52 -4.91
C GLN A 64 -5.24 5.47 -6.10
N VAL A 65 -6.33 6.05 -6.59
CA VAL A 65 -6.31 7.04 -7.68
C VAL A 65 -5.57 8.32 -7.28
N LEU A 66 -5.48 8.66 -6.00
CA LEU A 66 -4.68 9.80 -5.52
C LEU A 66 -3.19 9.67 -5.86
N CYS A 67 -2.68 8.45 -6.04
CA CYS A 67 -1.30 8.20 -6.44
C CYS A 67 -1.04 8.43 -7.95
N ALA A 68 -2.08 8.50 -8.78
CA ALA A 68 -1.94 8.64 -10.23
C ALA A 68 -1.16 9.90 -10.67
N PRO A 69 -1.35 11.10 -10.07
CA PRO A 69 -0.56 12.28 -10.43
C PRO A 69 0.93 12.14 -10.14
N ALA A 70 1.30 11.43 -9.07
CA ALA A 70 2.68 11.16 -8.74
C ALA A 70 3.32 10.21 -9.77
N LEU A 71 2.58 9.18 -10.21
CA LEU A 71 3.01 8.30 -11.30
C LEU A 71 3.25 9.07 -12.60
N ILE A 72 2.35 9.99 -12.96
CA ILE A 72 2.50 10.84 -14.15
C ILE A 72 3.75 11.72 -14.03
N SER A 73 3.98 12.32 -12.86
CA SER A 73 5.16 13.17 -12.62
C SER A 73 6.49 12.39 -12.71
N CYS A 74 6.47 11.10 -12.38
CA CYS A 74 7.63 10.21 -12.47
C CYS A 74 7.77 9.51 -13.84
N ALA A 75 6.81 9.68 -14.75
CA ALA A 75 6.80 9.01 -16.05
C ALA A 75 7.78 9.59 -17.08
N GLY A 76 8.48 10.68 -16.77
CA GLY A 76 9.43 11.34 -17.69
C GLY A 76 10.44 10.42 -18.39
N PRO A 77 11.02 9.39 -17.73
CA PRO A 77 11.90 8.41 -18.37
C PRO A 77 11.20 7.46 -19.36
N LEU A 78 9.87 7.34 -19.29
CA LEU A 78 9.09 6.42 -20.11
C LEU A 78 8.75 7.05 -21.47
N LYS A 79 9.74 7.12 -22.36
CA LYS A 79 9.60 7.74 -23.69
C LYS A 79 8.75 6.95 -24.67
N ASN A 80 8.46 5.68 -24.41
CA ASN A 80 7.76 4.78 -25.32
C ASN A 80 6.50 4.21 -24.68
N HIS A 81 5.37 4.28 -25.40
CA HIS A 81 4.08 3.72 -24.98
C HIS A 81 4.19 2.24 -24.59
N LYS A 82 4.95 1.42 -25.34
CA LYS A 82 5.15 0.00 -25.03
C LYS A 82 5.82 -0.20 -23.67
N ASN A 83 6.80 0.63 -23.33
CA ASN A 83 7.49 0.54 -22.04
C ASN A 83 6.60 1.01 -20.89
N ALA A 84 5.80 2.05 -21.09
CA ALA A 84 4.82 2.51 -20.12
C ALA A 84 3.78 1.41 -19.82
N THR A 85 3.22 0.80 -20.86
CA THR A 85 2.26 -0.30 -20.72
C THR A 85 2.87 -1.49 -19.95
N LYS A 86 4.10 -1.90 -20.29
CA LYS A 86 4.80 -2.97 -19.56
C LYS A 86 4.97 -2.64 -18.07
N CYS A 87 5.41 -1.43 -17.74
CA CYS A 87 5.59 -1.02 -16.35
C CYS A 87 4.26 -1.05 -15.57
N ILE A 88 3.20 -0.53 -16.16
CA ILE A 88 1.87 -0.52 -15.54
C ILE A 88 1.35 -1.94 -15.35
N THR A 89 1.51 -2.82 -16.35
CA THR A 89 1.06 -4.23 -16.26
C THR A 89 1.82 -4.98 -15.17
N ILE A 90 3.15 -4.83 -15.10
CA ILE A 90 3.96 -5.45 -14.06
C ILE A 90 3.53 -4.93 -12.68
N GLY A 91 3.39 -3.62 -12.52
CA GLY A 91 2.93 -3.00 -11.27
C GLY A 91 1.54 -3.50 -10.86
N PHE A 92 0.61 -3.63 -11.80
CA PHE A 92 -0.72 -4.19 -11.55
C PHE A 92 -0.65 -5.64 -11.04
N ILE A 93 0.11 -6.50 -11.70
CA ILE A 93 0.27 -7.91 -11.31
C ILE A 93 0.90 -8.01 -9.91
N MET A 94 1.95 -7.24 -9.63
CA MET A 94 2.61 -7.22 -8.32
C MET A 94 1.66 -6.75 -7.21
N ASN A 95 0.90 -5.68 -7.47
CA ASN A 95 -0.06 -5.15 -6.50
C ASN A 95 -1.22 -6.12 -6.26
N ALA A 96 -1.76 -6.73 -7.31
CA ALA A 96 -2.82 -7.73 -7.21
C ALA A 96 -2.38 -8.95 -6.40
N PHE A 97 -1.15 -9.43 -6.63
CA PHE A 97 -0.56 -10.54 -5.88
C PHE A 97 -0.37 -10.17 -4.39
N ALA A 98 0.19 -9.00 -4.10
CA ALA A 98 0.40 -8.53 -2.73
C ALA A 98 -0.93 -8.36 -1.97
N LEU A 99 -1.93 -7.77 -2.61
CA LEU A 99 -3.28 -7.64 -2.03
C LEU A 99 -3.92 -9.00 -1.79
N GLY A 100 -3.86 -9.91 -2.76
CA GLY A 100 -4.39 -11.27 -2.62
C GLY A 100 -3.74 -12.02 -1.46
N ALA A 101 -2.41 -12.00 -1.36
CA ALA A 101 -1.68 -12.62 -0.27
C ALA A 101 -2.02 -12.01 1.10
N SER A 102 -2.12 -10.68 1.16
CA SER A 102 -2.53 -9.97 2.38
C SER A 102 -3.95 -10.36 2.80
N CYS A 103 -4.90 -10.39 1.87
CA CYS A 103 -6.27 -10.80 2.16
C CYS A 103 -6.35 -12.25 2.65
N LEU A 104 -5.63 -13.17 2.02
CA LEU A 104 -5.58 -14.57 2.45
C LEU A 104 -5.01 -14.70 3.88
N MET A 105 -3.90 -14.03 4.15
CA MET A 105 -3.31 -14.02 5.49
C MET A 105 -4.28 -13.46 6.52
N LEU A 106 -4.86 -12.29 6.29
CA LEU A 106 -5.79 -11.65 7.23
C LEU A 106 -7.04 -12.50 7.45
N SER A 107 -7.56 -13.14 6.39
CA SER A 107 -8.71 -14.03 6.50
C SER A 107 -8.41 -15.27 7.35
N SER A 108 -7.21 -15.86 7.20
CA SER A 108 -6.82 -17.04 7.98
C SER A 108 -6.64 -16.77 9.47
N TRP A 109 -6.37 -15.51 9.86
CA TRP A 109 -6.20 -15.07 11.24
C TRP A 109 -7.40 -14.28 11.77
N TYR A 110 -8.49 -14.18 11.01
CA TYR A 110 -9.63 -13.31 11.32
C TYR A 110 -10.19 -13.53 12.73
N GLY A 111 -10.40 -14.78 13.12
CA GLY A 111 -10.92 -15.14 14.43
C GLY A 111 -9.99 -14.73 15.58
N ASP A 112 -8.69 -14.90 15.39
CA ASP A 112 -7.70 -14.66 16.45
C ASP A 112 -7.55 -13.17 16.76
N TYR A 113 -7.33 -12.31 15.76
CA TYR A 113 -7.13 -10.88 16.02
C TYR A 113 -8.43 -10.16 16.41
N THR A 114 -9.60 -10.65 15.96
CA THR A 114 -10.89 -10.10 16.39
C THR A 114 -11.20 -10.48 17.83
N ALA A 115 -10.96 -11.72 18.25
CA ALA A 115 -11.11 -12.15 19.63
C ALA A 115 -10.15 -11.43 20.59
N ALA A 116 -8.94 -11.08 20.10
CA ALA A 116 -7.96 -10.31 20.84
C ALA A 116 -8.24 -8.79 20.88
N GLY A 117 -9.26 -8.29 20.15
CA GLY A 117 -9.55 -6.86 20.02
C GLY A 117 -8.49 -6.06 19.26
N LYS A 118 -7.65 -6.72 18.45
CA LYS A 118 -6.52 -6.12 17.70
C LYS A 118 -6.87 -5.86 16.23
N THR A 119 -8.03 -5.27 16.00
CA THR A 119 -8.56 -5.00 14.65
C THR A 119 -7.88 -3.82 13.94
N ASP A 120 -7.24 -2.91 14.66
CA ASP A 120 -6.62 -1.70 14.08
C ASP A 120 -5.33 -2.02 13.33
N LEU A 121 -4.50 -2.92 13.86
CA LEU A 121 -3.22 -3.33 13.27
C LEU A 121 -3.09 -4.87 13.27
N PRO A 122 -3.95 -5.58 12.51
CA PRO A 122 -4.00 -7.04 12.55
C PRO A 122 -2.69 -7.69 12.09
N THR A 123 -1.99 -7.11 11.12
CA THR A 123 -0.70 -7.64 10.65
C THR A 123 0.38 -7.58 11.72
N LEU A 124 0.40 -6.53 12.54
CA LEU A 124 1.33 -6.44 13.67
C LEU A 124 1.05 -7.54 14.70
N TYR A 125 -0.21 -7.75 15.02
CA TYR A 125 -0.63 -8.85 15.90
C TYR A 125 -0.18 -10.21 15.36
N ILE A 126 -0.34 -10.46 14.06
CA ILE A 126 0.12 -11.70 13.42
C ILE A 126 1.65 -11.86 13.58
N CYS A 127 2.42 -10.78 13.35
CA CYS A 127 3.87 -10.81 13.53
C CYS A 127 4.27 -11.15 14.98
N GLU A 128 3.54 -10.64 15.97
CA GLU A 128 3.75 -10.94 17.37
C GLU A 128 3.43 -12.41 17.69
N GLN A 129 2.32 -12.95 17.16
CA GLN A 129 1.91 -14.34 17.36
C GLN A 129 2.84 -15.36 16.68
N LEU A 130 3.49 -14.98 15.59
CA LEU A 130 4.52 -15.81 14.94
C LEU A 130 5.76 -16.02 15.81
N GLY A 131 5.91 -15.26 16.89
CA GLY A 131 6.99 -15.42 17.88
C GLY A 131 8.35 -14.85 17.45
N TYR A 132 8.48 -14.32 16.26
CA TYR A 132 9.72 -13.72 15.76
C TYR A 132 9.75 -12.21 16.05
N LYS A 133 10.35 -11.79 17.17
CA LYS A 133 10.48 -10.37 17.54
C LYS A 133 11.07 -9.52 16.42
N PHE A 134 12.03 -10.07 15.68
CA PHE A 134 12.63 -9.39 14.53
C PHE A 134 11.58 -9.04 13.46
N LEU A 135 10.60 -9.91 13.21
CA LEU A 135 9.55 -9.69 12.23
C LEU A 135 8.65 -8.50 12.61
N SER A 136 8.30 -8.37 13.88
CA SER A 136 7.52 -7.24 14.41
C SER A 136 8.26 -5.91 14.26
N TYR A 137 9.57 -5.90 14.52
CA TYR A 137 10.39 -4.71 14.29
C TYR A 137 10.50 -4.36 12.79
N CYS A 138 10.76 -5.34 11.93
CA CYS A 138 10.82 -5.14 10.49
C CYS A 138 9.48 -4.59 9.95
N TYR A 139 8.36 -5.13 10.41
CA TYR A 139 7.04 -4.64 10.03
C TYR A 139 6.81 -3.20 10.50
N SER A 140 7.12 -2.88 11.74
CA SER A 140 6.96 -1.52 12.29
C SER A 140 7.80 -0.49 11.53
N ILE A 141 9.05 -0.82 11.21
CA ILE A 141 9.92 0.03 10.40
C ILE A 141 9.37 0.18 8.98
N SER A 142 8.92 -0.92 8.36
CA SER A 142 8.32 -0.90 7.02
C SER A 142 7.05 -0.05 6.98
N LEU A 143 6.21 -0.15 8.01
CA LEU A 143 5.00 0.66 8.15
C LEU A 143 5.33 2.16 8.24
N PHE A 144 6.33 2.52 9.05
CA PHE A 144 6.80 3.90 9.17
C PHE A 144 7.35 4.44 7.85
N MET A 145 8.17 3.65 7.16
CA MET A 145 8.69 4.00 5.83
C MET A 145 7.55 4.17 4.80
N CYS A 146 6.52 3.34 4.88
CA CYS A 146 5.35 3.43 4.02
C CYS A 146 4.59 4.75 4.24
N PHE A 147 4.39 5.17 5.48
CA PHE A 147 3.76 6.46 5.80
C PHE A 147 4.57 7.64 5.24
N ILE A 148 5.89 7.65 5.43
CA ILE A 148 6.74 8.71 4.88
C ILE A 148 6.66 8.72 3.36
N SER A 149 6.82 7.57 2.72
CA SER A 149 6.78 7.44 1.27
C SER A 149 5.44 7.93 0.69
N THR A 150 4.33 7.51 1.30
CA THR A 150 2.98 7.92 0.87
C THR A 150 2.77 9.42 1.06
N GLY A 151 3.20 9.98 2.19
CA GLY A 151 3.12 11.43 2.45
C GLY A 151 3.91 12.24 1.43
N VAL A 152 5.16 11.87 1.19
CA VAL A 152 6.01 12.52 0.18
C VAL A 152 5.41 12.42 -1.22
N THR A 153 4.94 11.24 -1.60
CA THR A 153 4.34 10.99 -2.91
C THR A 153 3.05 11.79 -3.11
N SER A 154 2.22 11.89 -2.08
CA SER A 154 0.98 12.67 -2.11
C SER A 154 1.25 14.17 -2.29
N ILE A 155 2.20 14.72 -1.52
CA ILE A 155 2.61 16.13 -1.63
C ILE A 155 3.20 16.40 -3.02
N PHE A 156 4.08 15.50 -3.49
CA PHE A 156 4.71 15.62 -4.80
C PHE A 156 3.70 15.56 -5.95
N GLY A 157 2.64 14.78 -5.81
CA GLY A 157 1.55 14.73 -6.79
C GLY A 157 0.61 15.93 -6.76
N LEU A 158 0.47 16.59 -5.58
CA LEU A 158 -0.40 17.76 -5.41
C LEU A 158 0.24 19.06 -5.90
N VAL A 159 1.51 19.28 -5.58
CA VAL A 159 2.21 20.57 -5.88
C VAL A 159 2.09 21.00 -7.34
N PRO A 160 2.34 20.17 -8.36
CA PRO A 160 2.24 20.58 -9.74
C PRO A 160 0.82 20.98 -10.18
N ARG A 161 -0.22 20.44 -9.51
CA ARG A 161 -1.62 20.78 -9.81
C ARG A 161 -1.97 22.19 -9.38
N PHE A 162 -1.37 22.67 -8.30
CA PHE A 162 -1.64 24.01 -7.75
C PHE A 162 -0.66 25.07 -8.25
N GLU A 163 0.47 24.67 -8.83
CA GLU A 163 1.54 25.59 -9.27
C GLU A 163 1.05 26.65 -10.27
N ASN A 164 0.09 26.31 -11.13
CA ASN A 164 -0.52 27.22 -12.10
C ASN A 164 -1.80 27.92 -11.61
N THR A 165 -2.15 27.76 -10.34
CA THR A 165 -3.35 28.41 -9.76
C THR A 165 -3.02 29.84 -9.37
N LYS A 166 -3.98 30.77 -9.56
CA LYS A 166 -3.83 32.20 -9.23
C LYS A 166 -3.35 32.44 -7.78
N ILE A 167 -3.69 31.54 -6.85
CA ILE A 167 -3.27 31.61 -5.46
C ILE A 167 -1.77 31.39 -5.33
N PHE A 168 -1.22 30.37 -5.99
CA PHE A 168 0.22 30.05 -5.95
C PHE A 168 1.07 31.07 -6.72
N SER A 169 0.55 31.66 -7.80
CA SER A 169 1.24 32.73 -8.52
C SER A 169 1.44 33.97 -7.66
N LYS A 170 0.51 34.25 -6.75
CA LYS A 170 0.60 35.37 -5.81
C LYS A 170 1.70 35.13 -4.76
N PHE A 171 1.78 33.92 -4.19
CA PHE A 171 2.86 33.56 -3.25
C PHE A 171 4.26 33.59 -3.90
N LYS A 172 4.36 33.19 -5.17
CA LYS A 172 5.63 33.21 -5.91
C LYS A 172 6.10 34.62 -6.24
N SER A 173 5.18 35.60 -6.30
CA SER A 173 5.52 37.01 -6.52
C SER A 173 5.97 37.73 -5.25
N GLU A 174 5.57 37.24 -4.07
CA GLU A 174 5.98 37.81 -2.78
C GLU A 174 7.33 37.29 -2.27
N GLN A 175 7.89 36.24 -2.91
CA GLN A 175 9.21 35.67 -2.60
C GLN A 175 10.34 36.15 -3.52
N LYS A 176 10.08 37.08 -4.44
CA LYS A 176 11.07 37.81 -5.26
C LYS A 176 11.29 39.21 -4.72
#